data_ef0e1de5e20cd92d6b2516877bf771bf
#
_entry.id   ef0e1de5e20cd92d6b2516877bf771bf
#
_cell.length_a   1.000
_cell.length_b   1.000
_cell.length_c   1.000
_cell.angle_alpha   90.00
_cell.angle_beta   90.00
_cell.angle_gamma   90.00
#
_symmetry.space_group_name_H-M   'P 1'
#
loop_
_entity.id
_entity.type
_entity.pdbx_description
1 polymer ?
#
loop_
_entity_poly.entity_id
_entity_poly.type
_entity_poly.pdbx_seq_one_letter_code
_entity_poly.pdbx_strand_id
1 'polypeptide(L)'
;MSADIRRLVDQRPTYGYRRIAALLKRERRSDGLALINTKRVYRLMKKHGLLLERHTGRRRPREHDGQAATIRSNVRWCSEGLEFVCWNGEVVRVAFALDCHDREVIGWVATTAGISGEMIRDMMVRCVEQRFSDIRAPHPVQWLSDNGSIFAAHRTIEIAVALNLVACFTPVESPESNGMAEAFVKTFKRDYVRVSPVANAAEALSLIDTWMEDYNTMHPHSRLGYRSPREYIMLSSQPATCPV
;
A
#
# COMPACT_ATOMS: atom_id res chain seq x y z
N MET A 1 -6.30 -11.85 -26.39
CA MET A 1 -6.42 -12.42 -25.02
C MET A 1 -5.13 -13.05 -24.51
N SER A 2 -4.48 -14.03 -25.16
CA SER A 2 -3.17 -14.56 -24.70
C SER A 2 -2.08 -13.49 -24.76
N ALA A 3 -2.10 -12.63 -25.77
CA ALA A 3 -1.21 -11.49 -25.90
C ALA A 3 -1.40 -10.49 -24.76
N ASP A 4 -2.63 -10.15 -24.37
CA ASP A 4 -2.93 -9.22 -23.28
C ASP A 4 -2.45 -9.76 -21.94
N ILE A 5 -2.66 -11.06 -21.70
CA ILE A 5 -2.16 -11.72 -20.49
C ILE A 5 -0.64 -11.67 -20.44
N ARG A 6 0.06 -11.95 -21.56
CA ARG A 6 1.53 -11.90 -21.63
C ARG A 6 2.03 -10.48 -21.36
N ARG A 7 1.46 -9.48 -22.03
CA ARG A 7 1.78 -8.06 -21.80
C ARG A 7 1.64 -7.67 -20.32
N LEU A 8 0.54 -8.07 -19.67
CA LEU A 8 0.33 -7.78 -18.24
C LEU A 8 1.32 -8.52 -17.34
N VAL A 9 1.71 -9.75 -17.68
CA VAL A 9 2.73 -10.50 -16.93
C VAL A 9 4.11 -9.84 -17.10
N ASP A 10 4.45 -9.42 -18.30
CA ASP A 10 5.72 -8.74 -18.58
C ASP A 10 5.80 -7.40 -17.85
N GLN A 11 4.71 -6.63 -17.77
CA GLN A 11 4.61 -5.39 -17.02
C GLN A 11 4.59 -5.61 -15.48
N ARG A 12 4.10 -6.76 -15.01
CA ARG A 12 3.88 -7.08 -13.59
C ARG A 12 4.38 -8.49 -13.27
N PRO A 13 5.69 -8.74 -13.33
CA PRO A 13 6.25 -10.09 -13.25
C PRO A 13 6.02 -10.78 -11.90
N THR A 14 5.71 -10.04 -10.86
CA THR A 14 5.40 -10.55 -9.51
C THR A 14 3.93 -10.87 -9.29
N TYR A 15 3.06 -10.58 -10.29
CA TYR A 15 1.61 -10.77 -10.11
C TYR A 15 1.17 -12.18 -10.48
N GLY A 16 0.58 -12.87 -9.52
CA GLY A 16 -0.09 -14.16 -9.78
C GLY A 16 -1.39 -13.97 -10.59
N TYR A 17 -1.90 -15.08 -11.13
CA TYR A 17 -3.06 -15.11 -12.04
C TYR A 17 -4.30 -14.35 -11.54
N ARG A 18 -4.52 -14.24 -10.22
CA ARG A 18 -5.67 -13.51 -9.66
C ARG A 18 -5.53 -12.00 -9.87
N ARG A 19 -4.33 -11.45 -9.65
CA ARG A 19 -4.05 -10.03 -9.89
C ARG A 19 -4.05 -9.72 -11.39
N ILE A 20 -3.44 -10.57 -12.23
CA ILE A 20 -3.49 -10.45 -13.69
C ILE A 20 -4.95 -10.49 -14.19
N ALA A 21 -5.78 -11.40 -13.66
CA ALA A 21 -7.19 -11.45 -14.01
C ALA A 21 -7.96 -10.18 -13.59
N ALA A 22 -7.59 -9.57 -12.47
CA ALA A 22 -8.20 -8.31 -12.00
C ALA A 22 -7.88 -7.15 -12.95
N LEU A 23 -6.60 -6.98 -13.32
CA LEU A 23 -6.18 -5.96 -14.28
C LEU A 23 -6.85 -6.16 -15.65
N LEU A 24 -6.83 -7.38 -16.17
CA LEU A 24 -7.46 -7.70 -17.44
C LEU A 24 -8.98 -7.42 -17.43
N LYS A 25 -9.67 -7.70 -16.33
CA LYS A 25 -11.09 -7.36 -16.18
C LYS A 25 -11.33 -5.86 -16.16
N ARG A 26 -10.42 -5.09 -15.55
CA ARG A 26 -10.50 -3.62 -15.51
C ARG A 26 -10.35 -3.04 -16.91
N GLU A 27 -9.33 -3.44 -17.65
CA GLU A 27 -9.12 -3.04 -19.05
C GLU A 27 -10.34 -3.38 -19.92
N ARG A 28 -10.80 -4.64 -19.86
CA ARG A 28 -11.96 -5.06 -20.63
C ARG A 28 -13.25 -4.31 -20.31
N ARG A 29 -13.43 -3.91 -19.04
CA ARG A 29 -14.58 -3.08 -18.63
C ARG A 29 -14.46 -1.68 -19.22
N SER A 30 -13.28 -1.09 -19.21
CA SER A 30 -13.01 0.21 -19.82
C SER A 30 -13.30 0.20 -21.32
N ASP A 31 -12.93 -0.90 -21.99
CA ASP A 31 -13.12 -1.08 -23.44
C ASP A 31 -14.53 -1.57 -23.83
N GLY A 32 -15.44 -1.68 -22.87
CA GLY A 32 -16.80 -2.19 -23.12
C GLY A 32 -16.86 -3.68 -23.51
N LEU A 33 -15.80 -4.44 -23.26
CA LEU A 33 -15.68 -5.85 -23.65
C LEU A 33 -16.23 -6.78 -22.56
N ALA A 34 -16.72 -7.95 -22.96
CA ALA A 34 -17.22 -8.98 -22.05
C ALA A 34 -16.15 -9.40 -21.02
N LEU A 35 -16.55 -9.50 -19.74
CA LEU A 35 -15.66 -9.88 -18.67
C LEU A 35 -15.18 -11.31 -18.78
N ILE A 36 -13.93 -11.54 -18.40
CA ILE A 36 -13.30 -12.87 -18.45
C ILE A 36 -13.37 -13.57 -17.10
N ASN A 37 -13.63 -14.88 -17.11
CA ASN A 37 -13.58 -15.68 -15.90
C ASN A 37 -12.12 -15.90 -15.45
N THR A 38 -11.86 -15.71 -14.17
CA THR A 38 -10.53 -15.89 -13.54
C THR A 38 -9.98 -17.30 -13.76
N LYS A 39 -10.84 -18.35 -13.78
CA LYS A 39 -10.43 -19.73 -14.08
C LYS A 39 -9.89 -19.88 -15.52
N ARG A 40 -10.42 -19.09 -16.49
CA ARG A 40 -9.91 -19.06 -17.86
C ARG A 40 -8.54 -18.41 -17.92
N VAL A 41 -8.33 -17.30 -17.21
CA VAL A 41 -7.00 -16.67 -17.11
C VAL A 41 -5.98 -17.64 -16.52
N TYR A 42 -6.31 -18.32 -15.42
CA TYR A 42 -5.44 -19.35 -14.83
C TYR A 42 -5.05 -20.44 -15.85
N ARG A 43 -6.03 -20.99 -16.59
CA ARG A 43 -5.76 -22.05 -17.59
C ARG A 43 -4.84 -21.56 -18.71
N LEU A 44 -5.05 -20.34 -19.20
CA LEU A 44 -4.19 -19.75 -20.23
C LEU A 44 -2.77 -19.50 -19.70
N MET A 45 -2.63 -18.91 -18.50
CA MET A 45 -1.30 -18.71 -17.88
C MET A 45 -0.59 -20.04 -17.65
N LYS A 46 -1.30 -21.10 -17.20
CA LYS A 46 -0.74 -22.44 -17.06
C LYS A 46 -0.25 -23.01 -18.40
N LYS A 47 -1.08 -22.89 -19.45
CA LYS A 47 -0.75 -23.39 -20.81
C LYS A 47 0.51 -22.73 -21.38
N HIS A 48 0.74 -21.46 -21.05
CA HIS A 48 1.88 -20.68 -21.58
C HIS A 48 3.06 -20.56 -20.60
N GLY A 49 3.08 -21.33 -19.50
CA GLY A 49 4.18 -21.30 -18.53
C GLY A 49 4.34 -19.97 -17.78
N LEU A 50 3.26 -19.18 -17.66
CA LEU A 50 3.27 -17.84 -17.05
C LEU A 50 2.86 -17.83 -15.57
N LEU A 51 2.65 -18.98 -14.95
CA LEU A 51 2.34 -19.05 -13.51
C LEU A 51 3.60 -18.84 -12.68
N LEU A 52 3.47 -18.08 -11.61
CA LEU A 52 4.51 -17.98 -10.60
C LEU A 52 4.74 -19.35 -9.94
N GLU A 53 5.99 -19.64 -9.61
CA GLU A 53 6.34 -20.81 -8.82
C GLU A 53 5.62 -20.81 -7.47
N ARG A 54 5.15 -21.98 -7.04
CA ARG A 54 4.51 -22.10 -5.73
C ARG A 54 5.57 -22.05 -4.64
N HIS A 55 5.47 -21.06 -3.77
CA HIS A 55 6.22 -21.07 -2.52
C HIS A 55 5.67 -22.17 -1.61
N THR A 56 6.42 -23.27 -1.46
CA THR A 56 6.05 -24.43 -0.62
C THR A 56 6.44 -24.25 0.86
N GLY A 57 6.90 -23.06 1.24
CA GLY A 57 7.25 -22.75 2.63
C GLY A 57 6.05 -22.95 3.56
N ARG A 58 6.23 -23.72 4.63
CA ARG A 58 5.23 -23.90 5.70
C ARG A 58 4.90 -22.54 6.29
N ARG A 59 3.65 -22.08 6.15
CA ARG A 59 3.16 -20.92 6.90
C ARG A 59 3.14 -21.30 8.37
N ARG A 60 3.89 -20.57 9.20
CA ARG A 60 3.70 -20.64 10.65
C ARG A 60 2.27 -20.18 10.95
N PRO A 61 1.55 -20.87 11.86
CA PRO A 61 0.27 -20.35 12.35
C PRO A 61 0.51 -18.93 12.88
N ARG A 62 -0.26 -17.96 12.43
CA ARG A 62 -0.27 -16.63 13.02
C ARG A 62 -1.27 -16.63 14.14
N GLU A 63 -0.81 -16.44 15.35
CA GLU A 63 -1.67 -16.07 16.47
C GLU A 63 -2.07 -14.62 16.24
N HIS A 64 -3.35 -14.38 15.98
CA HIS A 64 -3.87 -13.03 15.80
C HIS A 64 -4.44 -12.55 17.13
N ASP A 65 -3.67 -11.76 17.83
CA ASP A 65 -4.14 -10.92 18.93
C ASP A 65 -4.81 -9.67 18.37
N GLY A 66 -6.12 -9.74 18.20
CA GLY A 66 -6.93 -8.58 17.89
C GLY A 66 -6.98 -8.19 16.40
N GLN A 67 -8.15 -7.74 15.97
CA GLN A 67 -8.40 -7.28 14.62
C GLN A 67 -7.96 -5.82 14.47
N ALA A 68 -6.87 -5.58 13.73
CA ALA A 68 -6.53 -4.26 13.23
C ALA A 68 -7.46 -3.79 12.08
N ALA A 69 -8.56 -4.49 11.83
CA ALA A 69 -9.50 -4.15 10.78
C ALA A 69 -10.42 -3.02 11.24
N THR A 70 -10.24 -1.85 10.66
CA THR A 70 -11.18 -0.73 10.81
C THR A 70 -12.42 -0.95 9.93
N ILE A 71 -13.57 -0.49 10.41
CA ILE A 71 -14.87 -0.65 9.71
C ILE A 71 -15.07 0.40 8.61
N ARG A 72 -14.31 1.48 8.62
CA ARG A 72 -14.36 2.58 7.63
C ARG A 72 -13.01 3.27 7.49
N SER A 73 -12.84 4.00 6.41
CA SER A 73 -11.68 4.87 6.17
C SER A 73 -11.56 5.97 7.22
N ASN A 74 -10.34 6.45 7.42
CA ASN A 74 -10.00 7.56 8.32
C ASN A 74 -10.33 7.31 9.80
N VAL A 75 -10.37 6.06 10.24
CA VAL A 75 -10.44 5.69 11.67
C VAL A 75 -9.04 5.43 12.22
N ARG A 76 -8.21 4.73 11.44
CA ARG A 76 -6.82 4.42 11.82
C ARG A 76 -5.93 4.43 10.60
N TRP A 77 -4.86 5.17 10.71
CA TRP A 77 -3.72 5.14 9.79
C TRP A 77 -2.55 4.43 10.45
N CYS A 78 -1.81 3.62 9.70
CA CYS A 78 -0.57 3.03 10.19
C CYS A 78 0.62 3.63 9.43
N SER A 79 1.70 3.88 10.17
CA SER A 79 2.93 4.44 9.64
C SER A 79 4.12 3.56 10.01
N GLU A 80 5.07 3.44 9.08
CA GLU A 80 6.30 2.68 9.26
C GLU A 80 7.39 3.22 8.32
N GLY A 81 8.64 2.87 8.61
CA GLY A 81 9.78 3.12 7.76
C GLY A 81 10.21 1.89 6.97
N LEU A 82 10.73 2.09 5.78
CA LEU A 82 11.43 1.05 5.03
C LEU A 82 12.71 1.63 4.43
N GLU A 83 13.67 0.77 4.17
CA GLU A 83 14.86 1.12 3.40
C GLU A 83 15.16 0.07 2.33
N PHE A 84 15.83 0.48 1.28
CA PHE A 84 16.36 -0.39 0.25
C PHE A 84 17.69 0.18 -0.31
N VAL A 85 18.47 -0.70 -0.90
CA VAL A 85 19.79 -0.37 -1.45
C VAL A 85 19.71 -0.32 -2.96
N CYS A 86 20.24 0.73 -3.57
CA CYS A 86 20.43 0.87 -5.01
C CYS A 86 21.64 0.04 -5.49
N TRP A 87 21.77 -0.17 -6.79
CA TRP A 87 22.88 -0.97 -7.35
C TRP A 87 24.27 -0.40 -7.06
N ASN A 88 24.37 0.93 -6.96
CA ASN A 88 25.63 1.60 -6.59
C ASN A 88 25.95 1.55 -5.07
N GLY A 89 25.09 0.90 -4.25
CA GLY A 89 25.26 0.79 -2.80
C GLY A 89 24.63 1.94 -2.00
N GLU A 90 24.08 2.96 -2.63
CA GLU A 90 23.35 4.03 -1.94
C GLU A 90 22.06 3.50 -1.31
N VAL A 91 21.74 4.00 -0.12
CA VAL A 91 20.55 3.60 0.64
C VAL A 91 19.47 4.68 0.51
N VAL A 92 18.26 4.27 0.16
CA VAL A 92 17.08 5.12 0.19
C VAL A 92 16.17 4.68 1.32
N ARG A 93 15.72 5.63 2.12
CA ARG A 93 14.80 5.45 3.25
C ARG A 93 13.49 6.13 2.94
N VAL A 94 12.40 5.43 3.22
CA VAL A 94 11.04 5.92 2.97
C VAL A 94 10.24 5.72 4.24
N ALA A 95 9.58 6.77 4.74
CA ALA A 95 8.48 6.63 5.68
C ALA A 95 7.17 6.87 4.97
N PHE A 96 6.12 6.17 5.38
CA PHE A 96 4.80 6.26 4.76
C PHE A 96 3.69 6.19 5.81
N ALA A 97 2.51 6.65 5.42
CA ALA A 97 1.27 6.48 6.16
C ALA A 97 0.21 5.84 5.26
N LEU A 98 -0.48 4.83 5.78
CA LEU A 98 -1.45 4.01 5.06
C LEU A 98 -2.76 3.92 5.86
N ASP A 99 -3.90 4.09 5.20
CA ASP A 99 -5.21 3.85 5.83
C ASP A 99 -5.45 2.35 6.06
N CYS A 100 -5.83 2.00 7.28
CA CYS A 100 -6.03 0.60 7.67
C CYS A 100 -7.28 -0.04 7.06
N HIS A 101 -8.21 0.72 6.51
CA HIS A 101 -9.43 0.22 5.88
C HIS A 101 -9.27 0.08 4.36
N ASP A 102 -9.02 1.18 3.67
CA ASP A 102 -9.00 1.25 2.22
C ASP A 102 -7.63 0.99 1.60
N ARG A 103 -6.57 0.89 2.44
CA ARG A 103 -5.20 0.56 2.02
C ARG A 103 -4.52 1.63 1.17
N GLU A 104 -5.08 2.83 1.06
CA GLU A 104 -4.41 3.91 0.37
C GLU A 104 -3.18 4.38 1.13
N VAL A 105 -2.06 4.52 0.44
CA VAL A 105 -0.91 5.26 0.96
C VAL A 105 -1.25 6.74 0.86
N ILE A 106 -1.45 7.37 2.03
CA ILE A 106 -1.94 8.74 2.13
C ILE A 106 -0.79 9.73 1.99
N GLY A 107 0.36 9.40 2.57
CA GLY A 107 1.53 10.26 2.53
C GLY A 107 2.81 9.46 2.66
N TRP A 108 3.89 10.03 2.15
CA TRP A 108 5.23 9.47 2.26
C TRP A 108 6.28 10.56 2.25
N VAL A 109 7.45 10.24 2.76
CA VAL A 109 8.68 11.02 2.65
C VAL A 109 9.82 10.08 2.30
N ALA A 110 10.75 10.53 1.47
CA ALA A 110 11.89 9.72 1.05
C ALA A 110 13.18 10.54 1.11
N THR A 111 14.28 9.89 1.51
CA THR A 111 15.58 10.53 1.68
C THR A 111 16.72 9.53 1.59
N THR A 112 17.93 10.02 1.29
CA THR A 112 19.17 9.27 1.41
C THR A 112 19.78 9.37 2.82
N ALA A 113 19.37 10.38 3.59
CA ALA A 113 19.76 10.56 4.99
C ALA A 113 18.87 9.75 5.94
N GLY A 114 19.06 9.90 7.24
CA GLY A 114 18.10 9.40 8.24
C GLY A 114 16.77 10.14 8.17
N ILE A 115 15.67 9.43 8.34
CA ILE A 115 14.34 10.07 8.46
C ILE A 115 14.31 10.86 9.77
N SER A 116 14.02 12.15 9.67
CA SER A 116 13.94 13.03 10.82
C SER A 116 12.52 13.13 11.38
N GLY A 117 12.39 13.51 12.66
CA GLY A 117 11.09 13.81 13.25
C GLY A 117 10.34 14.96 12.54
N GLU A 118 11.06 15.90 11.92
CA GLU A 118 10.48 16.98 11.11
C GLU A 118 9.78 16.40 9.86
N MET A 119 10.47 15.52 9.12
CA MET A 119 9.88 14.84 7.95
C MET A 119 8.62 14.06 8.31
N ILE A 120 8.57 13.42 9.49
CA ILE A 120 7.38 12.72 9.96
C ILE A 120 6.23 13.72 10.27
N ARG A 121 6.52 14.84 10.90
CA ARG A 121 5.51 15.87 11.18
C ARG A 121 4.94 16.47 9.90
N ASP A 122 5.80 16.79 8.94
CA ASP A 122 5.37 17.27 7.61
C ASP A 122 4.51 16.25 6.88
N MET A 123 4.87 14.96 6.98
CA MET A 123 4.06 13.87 6.43
C MET A 123 2.69 13.80 7.09
N MET A 124 2.59 13.96 8.43
CA MET A 124 1.32 13.99 9.15
C MET A 124 0.41 15.13 8.65
N VAL A 125 0.97 16.33 8.49
CA VAL A 125 0.23 17.50 7.95
C VAL A 125 -0.31 17.18 6.56
N ARG A 126 0.54 16.73 5.65
CA ARG A 126 0.14 16.36 4.28
C ARG A 126 -0.94 15.27 4.24
N CYS A 127 -0.87 14.29 5.14
CA CYS A 127 -1.90 13.24 5.23
C CYS A 127 -3.27 13.82 5.60
N VAL A 128 -3.32 14.75 6.54
CA VAL A 128 -4.57 15.42 6.95
C VAL A 128 -5.11 16.29 5.82
N GLU A 129 -4.26 17.11 5.21
CA GLU A 129 -4.63 17.96 4.07
C GLU A 129 -5.17 17.13 2.90
N GLN A 130 -4.49 16.04 2.55
CA GLN A 130 -4.89 15.17 1.44
C GLN A 130 -6.23 14.47 1.68
N ARG A 131 -6.49 14.04 2.92
CA ARG A 131 -7.71 13.29 3.25
C ARG A 131 -8.92 14.16 3.55
N PHE A 132 -8.70 15.34 4.09
CA PHE A 132 -9.78 16.17 4.59
C PHE A 132 -9.85 17.54 3.93
N SER A 133 -8.86 17.92 3.12
CA SER A 133 -8.72 19.27 2.53
C SER A 133 -8.79 20.37 3.59
N ASP A 134 -8.27 20.08 4.78
CA ASP A 134 -8.29 20.92 5.96
C ASP A 134 -6.95 20.79 6.71
N ILE A 135 -6.66 21.75 7.58
CA ILE A 135 -5.46 21.76 8.45
C ILE A 135 -5.59 20.81 9.63
N ARG A 136 -6.79 20.29 9.91
CA ARG A 136 -7.08 19.41 11.05
C ARG A 136 -8.13 18.37 10.67
N ALA A 137 -7.94 17.12 11.12
CA ALA A 137 -8.94 16.08 10.93
C ALA A 137 -10.25 16.43 11.65
N PRO A 138 -11.43 16.28 11.01
CA PRO A 138 -12.73 16.65 11.57
C PRO A 138 -13.16 15.74 12.73
N HIS A 139 -12.53 14.60 12.88
CA HIS A 139 -12.72 13.63 13.97
C HIS A 139 -11.37 13.01 14.35
N PRO A 140 -11.23 12.44 15.55
CA PRO A 140 -10.00 11.76 15.95
C PRO A 140 -9.66 10.61 15.00
N VAL A 141 -8.41 10.59 14.51
CA VAL A 141 -7.85 9.50 13.69
C VAL A 141 -6.69 8.89 14.44
N GLN A 142 -6.70 7.57 14.64
CA GLN A 142 -5.59 6.87 15.27
C GLN A 142 -4.39 6.83 14.32
N TRP A 143 -3.24 7.31 14.80
CA TRP A 143 -1.94 7.19 14.12
C TRP A 143 -1.14 6.08 14.77
N LEU A 144 -1.16 4.90 14.17
CA LEU A 144 -0.45 3.72 14.66
C LEU A 144 0.97 3.67 14.08
N SER A 145 1.97 3.63 14.94
CA SER A 145 3.38 3.46 14.56
C SER A 145 4.09 2.48 15.50
N ASP A 146 5.30 2.12 15.17
CA ASP A 146 6.19 1.49 16.12
C ASP A 146 6.65 2.48 17.22
N ASN A 147 7.39 1.98 18.21
CA ASN A 147 7.97 2.79 19.29
C ASN A 147 9.26 3.52 18.86
N GLY A 148 9.50 3.71 17.56
CA GLY A 148 10.66 4.43 17.06
C GLY A 148 10.73 5.85 17.60
N SER A 149 11.94 6.31 17.97
CA SER A 149 12.17 7.59 18.61
C SER A 149 11.60 8.79 17.83
N ILE A 150 11.56 8.71 16.51
CA ILE A 150 11.01 9.75 15.63
C ILE A 150 9.49 9.90 15.74
N PHE A 151 8.77 8.81 16.03
CA PHE A 151 7.32 8.81 16.24
C PHE A 151 6.95 9.13 17.69
N ALA A 152 7.76 8.65 18.65
CA ALA A 152 7.52 8.84 20.08
C ALA A 152 8.03 10.19 20.62
N ALA A 153 8.74 10.99 19.81
CA ALA A 153 9.25 12.30 20.20
C ALA A 153 8.10 13.22 20.64
N HIS A 154 8.27 13.92 21.76
CA HIS A 154 7.26 14.83 22.34
C HIS A 154 6.69 15.80 21.29
N ARG A 155 7.56 16.46 20.52
CA ARG A 155 7.15 17.39 19.46
C ARG A 155 6.33 16.71 18.32
N THR A 156 6.56 15.44 18.05
CA THR A 156 5.77 14.69 17.07
C THR A 156 4.36 14.41 17.61
N ILE A 157 4.28 14.05 18.89
CA ILE A 157 3.00 13.84 19.58
C ILE A 157 2.20 15.15 19.69
N GLU A 158 2.84 16.28 19.98
CA GLU A 158 2.20 17.60 20.02
C GLU A 158 1.55 17.95 18.66
N ILE A 159 2.28 17.77 17.57
CA ILE A 159 1.75 18.01 16.22
C ILE A 159 0.61 17.03 15.90
N ALA A 160 0.75 15.75 16.25
CA ALA A 160 -0.32 14.78 16.07
C ALA A 160 -1.62 15.24 16.77
N VAL A 161 -1.54 15.70 18.03
CA VAL A 161 -2.68 16.22 18.78
C VAL A 161 -3.27 17.47 18.12
N ALA A 162 -2.43 18.40 17.67
CA ALA A 162 -2.88 19.61 16.96
C ALA A 162 -3.68 19.26 15.68
N LEU A 163 -3.26 18.20 14.96
CA LEU A 163 -3.92 17.69 13.76
C LEU A 163 -5.16 16.83 14.06
N ASN A 164 -5.53 16.59 15.31
CA ASN A 164 -6.55 15.65 15.76
C ASN A 164 -6.19 14.17 15.43
N LEU A 165 -4.90 13.86 15.42
CA LEU A 165 -4.37 12.50 15.33
C LEU A 165 -4.08 11.97 16.75
N VAL A 166 -4.55 10.75 17.03
CA VAL A 166 -4.32 10.07 18.32
C VAL A 166 -3.14 9.13 18.15
N ALA A 167 -1.99 9.49 18.72
CA ALA A 167 -0.80 8.64 18.66
C ALA A 167 -1.07 7.30 19.38
N CYS A 168 -0.87 6.22 18.64
CA CYS A 168 -0.99 4.85 19.11
C CYS A 168 0.31 4.11 18.78
N PHE A 169 0.85 3.39 19.75
CA PHE A 169 2.09 2.64 19.58
C PHE A 169 1.83 1.15 19.66
N THR A 170 2.57 0.37 18.86
CA THR A 170 2.52 -1.09 18.95
C THR A 170 3.12 -1.54 20.29
N PRO A 171 2.52 -2.53 20.98
CA PRO A 171 3.14 -3.10 22.17
C PRO A 171 4.54 -3.64 21.86
N VAL A 172 5.48 -3.51 22.82
CA VAL A 172 6.91 -3.83 22.65
C VAL A 172 7.17 -5.28 22.18
N GLU A 173 6.27 -6.21 22.45
CA GLU A 173 6.40 -7.64 22.10
C GLU A 173 5.36 -8.12 21.08
N SER A 174 4.62 -7.21 20.42
CA SER A 174 3.58 -7.56 19.45
C SER A 174 3.81 -6.89 18.09
N PRO A 175 4.83 -7.35 17.33
CA PRO A 175 5.08 -6.82 15.98
C PRO A 175 3.89 -7.03 15.02
N GLU A 176 2.99 -7.95 15.35
CA GLU A 176 1.77 -8.24 14.56
C GLU A 176 0.76 -7.09 14.56
N SER A 177 0.85 -6.18 15.54
CA SER A 177 -0.04 -5.02 15.64
C SER A 177 0.10 -4.05 14.46
N ASN A 178 1.27 -4.00 13.79
CA ASN A 178 1.51 -3.21 12.57
C ASN A 178 1.57 -4.07 11.29
N GLY A 179 0.96 -5.26 11.32
CA GLY A 179 1.01 -6.21 10.21
C GLY A 179 0.53 -5.69 8.85
N MET A 180 -0.20 -4.55 8.85
CA MET A 180 -0.60 -3.89 7.60
C MET A 180 0.53 -3.10 6.98
N ALA A 181 1.24 -2.31 7.77
CA ALA A 181 2.41 -1.58 7.31
C ALA A 181 3.50 -2.56 6.85
N GLU A 182 3.75 -3.64 7.61
CA GLU A 182 4.67 -4.69 7.16
C GLU A 182 4.25 -5.35 5.84
N ALA A 183 2.96 -5.61 5.65
CA ALA A 183 2.45 -6.20 4.42
C ALA A 183 2.63 -5.22 3.23
N PHE A 184 2.48 -3.92 3.46
CA PHE A 184 2.80 -2.90 2.47
C PHE A 184 4.30 -2.90 2.15
N VAL A 185 5.18 -2.86 3.16
CA VAL A 185 6.64 -2.92 2.97
C VAL A 185 7.05 -4.13 2.12
N LYS A 186 6.53 -5.31 2.44
CA LYS A 186 6.78 -6.54 1.68
C LYS A 186 6.30 -6.43 0.23
N THR A 187 5.13 -5.82 0.02
CA THR A 187 4.54 -5.60 -1.30
C THR A 187 5.35 -4.57 -2.10
N PHE A 188 5.68 -3.43 -1.49
CA PHE A 188 6.45 -2.37 -2.12
C PHE A 188 7.83 -2.85 -2.57
N LYS A 189 8.58 -3.51 -1.68
CA LYS A 189 9.87 -4.08 -2.02
C LYS A 189 9.80 -5.16 -3.12
N ARG A 190 8.76 -6.00 -3.12
CA ARG A 190 8.59 -7.06 -4.11
C ARG A 190 8.14 -6.55 -5.48
N ASP A 191 7.12 -5.68 -5.49
CA ASP A 191 6.39 -5.34 -6.72
C ASP A 191 6.92 -4.08 -7.41
N TYR A 192 7.73 -3.28 -6.70
CA TYR A 192 8.31 -2.04 -7.23
C TYR A 192 9.85 -2.06 -7.17
N VAL A 193 10.45 -2.15 -5.99
CA VAL A 193 11.90 -2.03 -5.84
C VAL A 193 12.65 -3.15 -6.55
N ARG A 194 12.25 -4.42 -6.34
CA ARG A 194 12.97 -5.58 -6.89
C ARG A 194 12.78 -5.78 -8.40
N VAL A 195 11.74 -5.22 -8.96
CA VAL A 195 11.46 -5.34 -10.40
C VAL A 195 11.97 -4.15 -11.21
N SER A 196 12.40 -3.08 -10.53
CA SER A 196 12.94 -1.88 -11.16
C SER A 196 14.44 -1.84 -10.92
N PRO A 197 15.27 -1.85 -11.97
CA PRO A 197 16.70 -1.71 -11.85
C PRO A 197 17.05 -0.26 -11.48
N VAL A 198 17.17 0.04 -10.18
CA VAL A 198 17.47 1.39 -9.70
C VAL A 198 18.98 1.53 -9.56
N ALA A 199 19.61 2.32 -10.43
CA ALA A 199 21.05 2.45 -10.46
C ALA A 199 21.62 3.25 -9.27
N ASN A 200 20.93 4.30 -8.84
CA ASN A 200 21.35 5.20 -7.78
C ASN A 200 20.16 5.81 -7.04
N ALA A 201 20.45 6.52 -5.95
CA ALA A 201 19.43 7.11 -5.10
C ALA A 201 18.64 8.24 -5.78
N ALA A 202 19.25 9.02 -6.67
CA ALA A 202 18.54 10.08 -7.39
C ALA A 202 17.45 9.50 -8.29
N GLU A 203 17.77 8.43 -9.02
CA GLU A 203 16.78 7.69 -9.81
C GLU A 203 15.69 7.09 -8.94
N ALA A 204 16.06 6.45 -7.80
CA ALA A 204 15.11 5.90 -6.86
C ALA A 204 14.11 6.96 -6.37
N LEU A 205 14.61 8.10 -5.92
CA LEU A 205 13.79 9.20 -5.41
C LEU A 205 12.82 9.73 -6.48
N SER A 206 13.24 9.79 -7.74
CA SER A 206 12.37 10.22 -8.85
C SER A 206 11.23 9.24 -9.16
N LEU A 207 11.38 7.97 -8.81
CA LEU A 207 10.39 6.91 -9.07
C LEU A 207 9.39 6.69 -7.94
N ILE A 208 9.71 7.10 -6.70
CA ILE A 208 8.88 6.80 -5.53
C ILE A 208 7.46 7.34 -5.69
N ASP A 209 7.28 8.57 -6.14
CA ASP A 209 5.96 9.16 -6.35
C ASP A 209 5.14 8.36 -7.36
N THR A 210 5.77 7.94 -8.45
CA THR A 210 5.14 7.09 -9.47
C THR A 210 4.75 5.71 -8.89
N TRP A 211 5.60 5.11 -8.06
CA TRP A 211 5.31 3.82 -7.43
C TRP A 211 4.17 3.90 -6.43
N MET A 212 4.13 4.97 -5.62
CA MET A 212 3.05 5.18 -4.65
C MET A 212 1.71 5.44 -5.35
N GLU A 213 1.74 6.25 -6.42
CA GLU A 213 0.56 6.51 -7.25
C GLU A 213 0.06 5.24 -7.95
N ASP A 214 0.96 4.42 -8.52
CA ASP A 214 0.62 3.14 -9.12
C ASP A 214 0.03 2.17 -8.07
N TYR A 215 0.60 2.14 -6.87
CA TYR A 215 0.05 1.34 -5.79
C TYR A 215 -1.39 1.76 -5.45
N ASN A 216 -1.63 3.06 -5.34
CA ASN A 216 -2.95 3.59 -5.01
C ASN A 216 -3.99 3.40 -6.13
N THR A 217 -3.58 3.48 -7.39
CA THR A 217 -4.50 3.47 -8.54
C THR A 217 -4.60 2.13 -9.23
N MET A 218 -3.53 1.33 -9.23
CA MET A 218 -3.44 0.12 -10.07
C MET A 218 -3.33 -1.18 -9.28
N HIS A 219 -2.67 -1.18 -8.10
CA HIS A 219 -2.36 -2.43 -7.40
C HIS A 219 -3.61 -3.16 -6.88
N PRO A 220 -3.90 -4.41 -7.33
CA PRO A 220 -5.10 -5.12 -6.89
C PRO A 220 -4.93 -5.76 -5.51
N HIS A 221 -5.77 -5.36 -4.56
CA HIS A 221 -5.80 -5.91 -3.20
C HIS A 221 -6.85 -7.00 -3.04
N SER A 222 -6.46 -8.19 -2.61
CA SER A 222 -7.41 -9.27 -2.35
C SER A 222 -8.47 -8.90 -1.31
N ARG A 223 -8.10 -8.15 -0.26
CA ARG A 223 -9.00 -7.66 0.77
C ARG A 223 -10.04 -6.66 0.26
N LEU A 224 -9.70 -5.92 -0.78
CA LEU A 224 -10.59 -4.96 -1.44
C LEU A 224 -11.33 -5.55 -2.67
N GLY A 225 -11.46 -6.89 -2.72
CA GLY A 225 -12.08 -7.57 -3.87
C GLY A 225 -11.27 -7.43 -5.15
N TYR A 226 -9.94 -7.37 -5.05
CA TYR A 226 -9.00 -7.13 -6.15
C TYR A 226 -9.12 -5.75 -6.82
N ARG A 227 -9.67 -4.77 -6.12
CA ARG A 227 -9.63 -3.36 -6.50
C ARG A 227 -8.34 -2.71 -6.01
N SER A 228 -7.96 -1.61 -6.65
CA SER A 228 -6.96 -0.72 -6.08
C SER A 228 -7.57 0.10 -4.93
N PRO A 229 -6.76 0.72 -4.06
CA PRO A 229 -7.24 1.57 -2.99
C PRO A 229 -8.21 2.65 -3.47
N ARG A 230 -7.84 3.44 -4.46
CA ARG A 230 -8.69 4.53 -4.97
C ARG A 230 -9.93 4.04 -5.70
N GLU A 231 -9.84 2.94 -6.45
CA GLU A 231 -11.02 2.30 -7.04
C GLU A 231 -12.01 1.84 -5.96
N TYR A 232 -11.50 1.32 -4.84
CA TYR A 232 -12.33 0.93 -3.70
C TYR A 232 -13.00 2.14 -3.04
N ILE A 233 -12.26 3.21 -2.78
CA ILE A 233 -12.78 4.45 -2.18
C ILE A 233 -13.89 5.05 -3.07
N MET A 234 -13.63 5.19 -4.37
CA MET A 234 -14.61 5.74 -5.32
C MET A 234 -15.92 4.95 -5.32
N LEU A 235 -15.86 3.62 -5.30
CA LEU A 235 -17.05 2.77 -5.29
C LEU A 235 -17.78 2.78 -3.93
N SER A 236 -17.04 2.93 -2.83
CA SER A 236 -17.62 3.01 -1.49
C SER A 236 -18.28 4.36 -1.19
N SER A 237 -17.88 5.41 -1.92
CA SER A 237 -18.44 6.76 -1.79
C SER A 237 -19.70 6.98 -2.65
N GLN A 238 -20.02 6.06 -3.56
CA GLN A 238 -21.26 6.12 -4.33
C GLN A 238 -22.44 5.72 -3.43
N PRO A 239 -23.50 6.52 -3.35
CA PRO A 239 -24.70 6.12 -2.63
C PRO A 239 -25.22 4.81 -3.23
N ALA A 240 -25.59 3.86 -2.37
CA ALA A 240 -26.19 2.61 -2.81
C ALA A 240 -27.45 2.94 -3.61
N THR A 241 -27.38 2.82 -4.95
CA THR A 241 -28.57 2.82 -5.79
C THR A 241 -29.36 1.58 -5.41
N CYS A 242 -30.44 1.74 -4.62
CA CYS A 242 -31.43 0.69 -4.46
C CYS A 242 -31.93 0.30 -5.85
N PRO A 243 -31.86 -0.98 -6.22
CA PRO A 243 -32.60 -1.43 -7.40
C PRO A 243 -34.10 -1.25 -7.07
N VAL A 244 -34.77 -0.43 -7.87
CA VAL A 244 -36.24 -0.33 -7.90
C VAL A 244 -36.81 -1.62 -8.47
#